data_d5fdd2de71c2a82fa050e5202f353d1c
#
_entry.id   d5fdd2de71c2a82fa050e5202f353d1c
#
_cell.length_a   1.000
_cell.length_b   1.000
_cell.length_c   1.000
_cell.angle_alpha   90.00
_cell.angle_beta   90.00
_cell.angle_gamma   90.00
#
_symmetry.space_group_name_H-M   'P 1'
#
loop_
_entity.id
_entity.type
_entity.pdbx_description
1 polymer ?
#
loop_
_entity_poly.entity_id
_entity_poly.type
_entity_poly.pdbx_seq_one_letter_code
_entity_poly.pdbx_strand_id
1 'polypeptide(L)'
;MLNNTFNPKISDEQLSKFNGLVESINGIENTIPLMTKSIFNFKGRKCEEIAKTVINHLTTSSSEVCDPFAGTCTFPIASSSIPRRTLGIELDNYTFSVVNSIISNVDLSKLDEMFNSLLLMLFIEDFIF
;
A
#
# COMPACT_ATOMS: atom_id res chain seq x y z
N MET A 1 -26.99 27.67 4.34
CA MET A 1 -25.84 27.84 5.27
C MET A 1 -25.77 26.61 6.16
N LEU A 2 -24.84 25.73 5.89
CA LEU A 2 -24.60 24.52 6.71
C LEU A 2 -23.62 24.94 7.82
N ASN A 3 -24.15 25.35 8.98
CA ASN A 3 -23.37 25.52 10.20
C ASN A 3 -23.22 24.15 10.89
N ASN A 4 -22.49 23.22 10.27
CA ASN A 4 -22.00 22.05 10.95
C ASN A 4 -20.55 22.34 11.39
N THR A 5 -20.39 23.01 12.52
CA THR A 5 -19.15 22.96 13.27
C THR A 5 -19.05 21.55 13.88
N PHE A 6 -18.54 20.62 13.09
CA PHE A 6 -18.10 19.34 13.61
C PHE A 6 -16.88 19.61 14.49
N ASN A 7 -17.11 19.72 15.79
CA ASN A 7 -16.06 19.83 16.79
C ASN A 7 -16.17 18.58 17.69
N PRO A 8 -15.59 17.46 17.27
CA PRO A 8 -15.57 16.29 18.12
C PRO A 8 -14.73 16.63 19.35
N LYS A 9 -15.34 16.60 20.51
CA LYS A 9 -14.58 16.61 21.77
C LYS A 9 -13.76 15.33 21.81
N ILE A 10 -12.45 15.45 21.62
CA ILE A 10 -11.52 14.35 21.75
C ILE A 10 -11.52 13.97 23.25
N SER A 11 -11.77 12.70 23.58
CA SER A 11 -11.68 12.21 24.95
C SER A 11 -10.22 12.10 25.38
N ASP A 12 -9.98 12.12 26.70
CA ASP A 12 -8.63 11.93 27.24
C ASP A 12 -8.02 10.58 26.83
N GLU A 13 -8.86 9.55 26.69
CA GLU A 13 -8.45 8.25 26.19
C GLU A 13 -7.98 8.31 24.73
N GLN A 14 -8.72 9.02 23.88
CA GLN A 14 -8.34 9.22 22.47
C GLN A 14 -7.06 10.03 22.35
N LEU A 15 -6.89 11.06 23.18
CA LEU A 15 -5.68 11.87 23.23
C LEU A 15 -4.47 11.04 23.70
N SER A 16 -4.65 10.20 24.72
CA SER A 16 -3.60 9.30 25.20
C SER A 16 -3.18 8.30 24.12
N LYS A 17 -4.12 7.69 23.40
CA LYS A 17 -3.82 6.80 22.27
C LYS A 17 -3.07 7.51 21.16
N PHE A 18 -3.47 8.73 20.84
CA PHE A 18 -2.81 9.54 19.81
C PHE A 18 -1.35 9.87 20.22
N ASN A 19 -1.14 10.29 21.46
CA ASN A 19 0.21 10.58 21.96
C ASN A 19 1.11 9.33 21.94
N GLY A 20 0.59 8.18 22.38
CA GLY A 20 1.31 6.92 22.28
C GLY A 20 1.66 6.50 20.85
N LEU A 21 0.77 6.79 19.89
CA LEU A 21 1.06 6.58 18.47
C LEU A 21 2.19 7.49 17.98
N VAL A 22 2.15 8.79 18.32
CA VAL A 22 3.19 9.75 17.96
C VAL A 22 4.55 9.33 18.50
N GLU A 23 4.63 8.91 19.75
CA GLU A 23 5.85 8.39 20.36
C GLU A 23 6.36 7.14 19.64
N SER A 24 5.48 6.22 19.29
CA SER A 24 5.82 4.99 18.57
C SER A 24 6.37 5.24 17.16
N ILE A 25 5.96 6.33 16.51
CA ILE A 25 6.40 6.70 15.16
C ILE A 25 7.73 7.46 15.20
N ASN A 26 8.00 8.24 16.23
CA ASN A 26 9.16 9.15 16.30
C ASN A 26 10.52 8.48 16.19
N GLY A 27 10.64 7.18 16.36
CA GLY A 27 11.89 6.42 16.23
C GLY A 27 12.04 5.66 14.93
N ILE A 28 11.03 5.70 14.05
CA ILE A 28 11.03 4.90 12.82
C ILE A 28 11.80 5.62 11.72
N GLU A 29 12.87 5.00 11.23
CA GLU A 29 13.55 5.45 10.02
C GLU A 29 12.62 5.34 8.81
N ASN A 30 12.57 6.41 8.01
CA ASN A 30 11.76 6.44 6.80
C ASN A 30 12.43 5.63 5.67
N THR A 31 12.46 4.32 5.81
CA THR A 31 12.98 3.40 4.82
C THR A 31 11.89 3.01 3.82
N ILE A 32 12.13 3.26 2.54
CA ILE A 32 11.23 2.83 1.46
C ILE A 32 11.80 1.54 0.89
N PRO A 33 11.03 0.44 0.84
CA PRO A 33 11.50 -0.81 0.25
C PRO A 33 12.01 -0.60 -1.17
N LEU A 34 13.18 -1.16 -1.49
CA LEU A 34 13.88 -0.95 -2.76
C LEU A 34 13.01 -1.34 -3.96
N MET A 35 12.27 -2.43 -3.85
CA MET A 35 11.37 -2.94 -4.88
C MET A 35 10.30 -1.93 -5.29
N THR A 36 9.70 -1.26 -4.33
CA THR A 36 8.67 -0.26 -4.61
C THR A 36 9.28 1.09 -5.02
N LYS A 37 10.52 1.38 -4.62
CA LYS A 37 11.24 2.59 -5.00
C LYS A 37 11.60 2.62 -6.49
N SER A 38 11.91 1.48 -7.08
CA SER A 38 12.25 1.36 -8.50
C SER A 38 11.05 1.49 -9.44
N ILE A 39 9.86 1.07 -8.98
CA ILE A 39 8.64 1.07 -9.81
C ILE A 39 7.97 2.45 -9.81
N PHE A 40 7.97 3.14 -8.68
CA PHE A 40 7.31 4.42 -8.52
C PHE A 40 8.28 5.50 -8.08
N ASN A 41 8.56 6.47 -8.94
CA ASN A 41 9.34 7.66 -8.58
C ASN A 41 8.44 8.72 -7.92
N PHE A 42 7.73 8.35 -6.86
CA PHE A 42 6.79 9.23 -6.18
C PHE A 42 7.39 9.79 -4.88
N LYS A 43 7.53 11.11 -4.80
CA LYS A 43 8.16 11.79 -3.66
C LYS A 43 7.35 11.73 -2.35
N GLY A 44 6.05 11.45 -2.43
CA GLY A 44 5.13 11.41 -1.29
C GLY A 44 4.92 10.03 -0.66
N ARG A 45 5.83 9.08 -0.88
CA ARG A 45 5.67 7.71 -0.35
C ARG A 45 5.80 7.68 1.16
N LYS A 46 4.91 6.94 1.77
CA LYS A 46 4.94 6.67 3.20
C LYS A 46 5.80 5.44 3.49
N CYS A 47 6.43 5.42 4.66
CA CYS A 47 7.16 4.28 5.15
C CYS A 47 6.20 3.16 5.54
N GLU A 48 6.49 1.92 5.13
CA GLU A 48 5.67 0.75 5.45
C GLU A 48 5.60 0.49 6.95
N GLU A 49 6.71 0.67 7.68
CA GLU A 49 6.75 0.48 9.12
C GLU A 49 5.88 1.52 9.87
N ILE A 50 5.82 2.75 9.38
CA ILE A 50 4.89 3.76 9.91
C ILE A 50 3.45 3.30 9.70
N ALA A 51 3.12 2.81 8.49
CA ALA A 51 1.78 2.31 8.19
C ALA A 51 1.40 1.12 9.08
N LYS A 52 2.30 0.15 9.29
CA LYS A 52 2.11 -0.97 10.21
C LYS A 52 1.88 -0.51 11.64
N THR A 53 2.67 0.43 12.11
CA THR A 53 2.55 1.00 13.46
C THR A 53 1.20 1.67 13.65
N VAL A 54 0.76 2.48 12.68
CA VAL A 54 -0.56 3.13 12.70
C VAL A 54 -1.69 2.10 12.75
N ILE A 55 -1.66 1.10 11.87
CA ILE A 55 -2.67 0.05 11.81
C ILE A 55 -2.73 -0.72 13.14
N ASN A 56 -1.59 -1.16 13.66
CA ASN A 56 -1.54 -1.92 14.90
C ASN A 56 -2.01 -1.11 16.11
N HIS A 57 -1.71 0.18 16.14
CA HIS A 57 -2.06 1.04 17.28
C HIS A 57 -3.53 1.43 17.29
N LEU A 58 -4.12 1.65 16.10
CA LEU A 58 -5.49 2.15 15.99
C LEU A 58 -6.54 1.07 15.74
N THR A 59 -6.14 -0.17 15.43
CA THR A 59 -7.07 -1.24 15.05
C THR A 59 -6.87 -2.52 15.85
N THR A 60 -7.88 -3.36 15.85
CA THR A 60 -7.86 -4.72 16.42
C THR A 60 -7.86 -5.77 15.30
N SER A 61 -7.68 -7.05 15.62
CA SER A 61 -7.69 -8.15 14.63
C SER A 61 -9.01 -8.30 13.86
N SER A 62 -10.10 -7.78 14.39
CA SER A 62 -11.42 -7.79 13.76
C SER A 62 -11.73 -6.52 12.96
N SER A 63 -10.83 -5.53 12.95
CA SER A 63 -11.06 -4.27 12.26
C SER A 63 -10.86 -4.42 10.76
N GLU A 64 -11.60 -3.63 10.00
CA GLU A 64 -11.37 -3.39 8.57
C GLU A 64 -10.75 -2.00 8.40
N VAL A 65 -9.78 -1.89 7.50
CA VAL A 65 -9.05 -0.64 7.22
C VAL A 65 -9.41 -0.17 5.82
N CYS A 66 -9.78 1.10 5.69
CA CYS A 66 -10.04 1.71 4.40
C CYS A 66 -9.06 2.88 4.18
N ASP A 67 -8.33 2.83 3.08
CA ASP A 67 -7.50 3.92 2.58
C ASP A 67 -8.15 4.51 1.32
N PRO A 68 -8.91 5.60 1.43
CA PRO A 68 -9.64 6.19 0.30
C PRO A 68 -8.73 6.94 -0.68
N PHE A 69 -7.46 7.12 -0.37
CA PHE A 69 -6.45 7.78 -1.19
C PHE A 69 -5.17 6.93 -1.22
N ALA A 70 -5.32 5.68 -1.64
CA ALA A 70 -4.32 4.65 -1.45
C ALA A 70 -2.98 4.95 -2.15
N GLY A 71 -2.98 5.68 -3.27
CA GLY A 71 -1.77 5.98 -4.01
C GLY A 71 -0.97 4.72 -4.33
N THR A 72 0.27 4.67 -3.86
CA THR A 72 1.11 3.47 -3.98
C THR A 72 0.73 2.34 -3.02
N CYS A 73 -0.46 2.40 -2.41
CA CYS A 73 -1.05 1.39 -1.51
C CYS A 73 -0.15 0.98 -0.34
N THR A 74 0.56 1.92 0.26
CA THR A 74 1.42 1.62 1.40
C THR A 74 0.65 1.00 2.56
N PHE A 75 -0.56 1.50 2.88
CA PHE A 75 -1.39 0.93 3.94
C PHE A 75 -1.94 -0.45 3.59
N PRO A 76 -2.54 -0.69 2.40
CA PRO A 76 -2.93 -2.03 1.98
C PRO A 76 -1.77 -3.04 1.96
N ILE A 77 -0.59 -2.66 1.48
CA ILE A 77 0.60 -3.52 1.46
C ILE A 77 1.07 -3.81 2.89
N ALA A 78 1.17 -2.79 3.74
CA ALA A 78 1.55 -2.96 5.14
C ALA A 78 0.59 -3.89 5.88
N SER A 79 -0.71 -3.77 5.61
CA SER A 79 -1.73 -4.62 6.24
C SER A 79 -1.70 -6.07 5.78
N SER A 80 -1.11 -6.38 4.62
CA SER A 80 -0.96 -7.77 4.16
C SER A 80 -0.07 -8.61 5.08
N SER A 81 0.86 -7.97 5.79
CA SER A 81 1.69 -8.60 6.82
C SER A 81 1.06 -8.63 8.21
N ILE A 82 -0.13 -8.05 8.36
CA ILE A 82 -0.90 -7.98 9.59
C ILE A 82 -2.28 -8.58 9.29
N PRO A 83 -2.89 -9.41 10.14
CA PRO A 83 -4.18 -10.04 9.86
C PRO A 83 -5.33 -9.01 9.92
N ARG A 84 -5.39 -8.12 8.96
CA ARG A 84 -6.43 -7.09 8.77
C ARG A 84 -6.95 -7.15 7.35
N ARG A 85 -8.27 -6.99 7.20
CA ARG A 85 -8.87 -6.75 5.89
C ARG A 85 -8.66 -5.28 5.54
N THR A 86 -8.13 -5.02 4.35
CA THR A 86 -7.86 -3.66 3.90
C THR A 86 -8.47 -3.43 2.53
N LEU A 87 -9.11 -2.28 2.38
CA LEU A 87 -9.60 -1.75 1.11
C LEU A 87 -8.79 -0.50 0.77
N GLY A 88 -8.12 -0.50 -0.37
CA GLY A 88 -7.50 0.69 -0.95
C GLY A 88 -8.33 1.20 -2.13
N ILE A 89 -8.51 2.51 -2.22
CA ILE A 89 -9.18 3.16 -3.36
C ILE A 89 -8.15 4.07 -4.02
N GLU A 90 -7.94 3.87 -5.33
CA GLU A 90 -7.04 4.68 -6.14
C GLU A 90 -7.71 5.08 -7.43
N LEU A 91 -7.63 6.36 -7.78
CA LEU A 91 -8.25 6.94 -8.96
C LEU A 91 -7.36 6.82 -10.21
N ASP A 92 -6.05 6.85 -10.03
CA ASP A 92 -5.10 6.71 -11.13
C ASP A 92 -5.00 5.25 -11.58
N ASN A 93 -5.49 4.97 -12.79
CA ASN A 93 -5.53 3.64 -13.36
C ASN A 93 -4.16 2.97 -13.49
N TYR A 94 -3.10 3.75 -13.77
CA TYR A 94 -1.76 3.21 -13.86
C TYR A 94 -1.27 2.73 -12.49
N THR A 95 -1.36 3.58 -11.48
CA THR A 95 -1.00 3.26 -10.09
C THR A 95 -1.81 2.07 -9.59
N PHE A 96 -3.13 2.07 -9.81
CA PHE A 96 -4.01 0.95 -9.45
C PHE A 96 -3.55 -0.37 -10.09
N SER A 97 -3.28 -0.37 -11.40
CA SER A 97 -2.88 -1.59 -12.12
C SER A 97 -1.55 -2.14 -11.64
N VAL A 98 -0.57 -1.28 -11.39
CA VAL A 98 0.75 -1.69 -10.89
C VAL A 98 0.63 -2.26 -9.48
N VAL A 99 -0.09 -1.58 -8.59
CA VAL A 99 -0.27 -2.07 -7.22
C VAL A 99 -1.06 -3.36 -7.18
N ASN A 100 -2.13 -3.46 -7.97
CA ASN A 100 -2.92 -4.69 -8.06
C ASN A 100 -2.07 -5.87 -8.54
N SER A 101 -1.12 -5.64 -9.45
CA SER A 101 -0.16 -6.66 -9.88
C SER A 101 0.79 -7.09 -8.75
N ILE A 102 1.20 -6.15 -7.89
CA ILE A 102 2.11 -6.44 -6.76
C ILE A 102 1.41 -7.26 -5.67
N ILE A 103 0.15 -6.95 -5.37
CA ILE A 103 -0.61 -7.63 -4.29
C ILE A 103 -1.32 -8.90 -4.76
N SER A 104 -1.43 -9.10 -6.07
CA SER A 104 -2.04 -10.31 -6.64
C SER A 104 -1.10 -11.51 -6.49
N ASN A 105 -1.67 -12.66 -6.17
CA ASN A 105 -0.93 -13.91 -6.24
C ASN A 105 -0.59 -14.21 -7.71
N VAL A 106 0.65 -13.98 -8.09
CA VAL A 106 1.16 -14.29 -9.43
C VAL A 106 1.46 -15.78 -9.49
N ASP A 107 0.83 -16.47 -10.42
CA ASP A 107 1.19 -17.83 -10.78
C ASP A 107 2.51 -17.78 -11.57
N LEU A 108 3.62 -18.12 -10.91
CA LEU A 108 4.94 -18.05 -11.50
C LEU A 108 5.09 -18.99 -12.72
N SER A 109 4.37 -20.10 -12.76
CA SER A 109 4.40 -21.01 -13.92
C SER A 109 3.80 -20.37 -15.16
N LYS A 110 2.69 -19.64 -15.01
CA LYS A 110 2.09 -18.86 -16.10
C LYS A 110 2.97 -17.70 -16.55
N LEU A 111 3.67 -17.07 -15.61
CA LEU A 111 4.61 -16.01 -15.94
C LEU A 111 5.76 -16.53 -16.79
N ASP A 112 6.32 -17.69 -16.44
CA ASP A 112 7.37 -18.36 -17.22
C ASP A 112 6.88 -18.78 -18.61
N GLU A 113 5.67 -19.33 -18.72
CA GLU A 113 5.06 -19.66 -20.02
C GLU A 113 4.89 -18.43 -20.91
N MET A 114 4.38 -17.32 -20.35
CA MET A 114 4.23 -16.05 -21.07
C MET A 114 5.59 -15.49 -21.50
N PHE A 115 6.59 -15.52 -20.63
CA PHE A 115 7.94 -15.06 -20.91
C PHE A 115 8.60 -15.88 -22.04
N ASN A 116 8.50 -17.20 -21.98
CA ASN A 116 9.01 -18.08 -23.02
C ASN A 116 8.29 -17.87 -24.36
N SER A 117 6.98 -17.65 -24.34
CA SER A 117 6.21 -17.32 -25.57
C SER A 117 6.64 -16.00 -26.19
N LEU A 118 6.92 -15.00 -25.35
CA LEU A 118 7.38 -13.68 -25.80
C LEU A 118 8.80 -13.76 -26.38
N LEU A 119 9.71 -14.51 -25.77
CA LEU A 119 11.03 -14.78 -26.30
C LEU A 119 10.95 -15.47 -27.67
N LEU A 120 10.08 -16.49 -27.80
CA LEU A 120 9.88 -17.19 -29.07
C LEU A 120 9.37 -16.24 -30.17
N MET A 121 8.46 -15.33 -29.86
CA MET A 121 8.01 -14.32 -30.81
C MET A 121 9.13 -13.38 -31.24
N LEU A 122 9.93 -12.88 -30.30
CA LEU A 122 11.07 -12.01 -30.60
C LEU A 122 12.13 -12.72 -31.47
N PHE A 123 12.40 -13.99 -31.21
CA PHE A 123 13.34 -14.79 -32.01
C PHE A 123 12.81 -15.12 -33.42
N ILE A 124 11.49 -15.21 -33.60
CA ILE A 124 10.89 -15.47 -34.92
C ILE A 124 10.91 -14.20 -35.78
N GLU A 125 10.74 -13.00 -35.22
CA GLU A 125 10.82 -11.75 -35.98
C GLU A 125 12.23 -11.49 -36.52
N ASP A 126 13.29 -11.90 -35.82
CA ASP A 126 14.68 -11.75 -36.30
C ASP A 126 15.06 -12.74 -37.46
N PHE A 127 14.22 -13.73 -37.77
CA PHE A 127 14.46 -14.72 -38.80
C PHE A 127 13.64 -14.51 -40.10
N ILE A 128 12.83 -13.46 -40.19
CA ILE A 128 11.93 -13.23 -41.35
C ILE A 128 12.41 -12.01 -42.20
N PHE A 129 13.66 -11.58 -42.07
CA PHE A 129 14.27 -10.61 -42.98
C PHE A 129 15.44 -11.18 -43.76
#